data_54d3e7772022ed45ed77c41aa86a1c71
#
_entry.id   54d3e7772022ed45ed77c41aa86a1c71
#
_cell.length_a   1.000
_cell.length_b   1.000
_cell.length_c   1.000
_cell.angle_alpha   90.00
_cell.angle_beta   90.00
_cell.angle_gamma   90.00
#
_symmetry.space_group_name_H-M   'P 1'
#
loop_
_entity.id
_entity.type
_entity.pdbx_description
1 polymer ?
#
loop_
_entity_poly.entity_id
_entity_poly.type
_entity_poly.pdbx_seq_one_letter_code
_entity_poly.pdbx_strand_id
1 'polypeptide(L)'
;MKLLLTLLVNCLLLLYTHYDYIVMGDGELKEFIYILCNLFTIGFDASIVTLIVYTVKNKHAKMAISGVFWLWCMVNVVYLRHFNTYVDVTMIGEVRNFDMLGESIWALIRLRDFVVSAAYLGAFYWVIYRLTDKKEWIKWYWMFVPIVLSFLGIYYANSRIQSSSFFKTFSWWGGDFTSNTYVTAYRYGFFHFIYSNLYTLNMHRDKTDADAQAMQSLEKQRKSEAVKYAADAPLPDNVIFVLMESIMSEAVTAVCDGDSVMPNLARLANEAQYSNLNMASEVGIGWSSDGQLIYMTGILQHSIKLTVNAFTYNSFRGMGSVCKELGYATAMVIPTGKHVWHQNDMCQAYGIDSLYNTVKHGQDYDEALIDSTIHVLNSYKNKRSFITTITISTHTPYSHHFSKRLRDYQDKHFVEQQLLYFERANYFDFHLGRLIDALHKNGQWDNSLIILASDHHDGDWTDREHARIPLIITGGFKLPVQKHDKTQIYQTDVYLTLLGLLHVDQSWRGVGKDLFNPKSHRLSPKEKQRISDIVLETDWFKK
;
A
#
# COMPACT_ATOMS: atom_id res chain seq x y z
N MET A 1 -5.70 -38.46 24.15
CA MET A 1 -6.78 -37.47 24.27
C MET A 1 -6.24 -36.04 24.21
N LYS A 2 -5.28 -35.66 25.06
CA LYS A 2 -4.69 -34.30 25.05
C LYS A 2 -4.20 -33.86 23.68
N LEU A 3 -3.44 -34.72 22.97
CA LEU A 3 -2.90 -34.44 21.65
C LEU A 3 -3.99 -34.06 20.65
N LEU A 4 -5.07 -34.82 20.59
CA LEU A 4 -6.20 -34.55 19.69
C LEU A 4 -6.96 -33.29 20.06
N LEU A 5 -7.13 -33.01 21.37
CA LEU A 5 -7.77 -31.77 21.82
C LEU A 5 -6.91 -30.56 21.52
N THR A 6 -5.59 -30.66 21.67
CA THR A 6 -4.66 -29.59 21.26
C THR A 6 -4.75 -29.33 19.76
N LEU A 7 -4.78 -30.38 18.95
CA LEU A 7 -4.95 -30.25 17.50
C LEU A 7 -6.27 -29.55 17.16
N LEU A 8 -7.38 -29.97 17.78
CA LEU A 8 -8.69 -29.37 17.56
C LEU A 8 -8.70 -27.89 17.95
N VAL A 9 -8.13 -27.53 19.11
CA VAL A 9 -8.07 -26.14 19.59
C VAL A 9 -7.25 -25.26 18.63
N ASN A 10 -6.13 -25.77 18.10
CA ASN A 10 -5.32 -25.08 17.10
C ASN A 10 -6.08 -24.94 15.77
N CYS A 11 -6.81 -25.96 15.32
CA CYS A 11 -7.65 -25.86 14.12
C CYS A 11 -8.74 -24.78 14.26
N LEU A 12 -9.39 -24.70 15.43
CA LEU A 12 -10.42 -23.69 15.66
C LEU A 12 -9.85 -22.26 15.67
N LEU A 13 -8.66 -22.05 16.23
CA LEU A 13 -8.00 -20.76 16.20
C LEU A 13 -7.65 -20.36 14.76
N LEU A 14 -7.07 -21.25 13.95
CA LEU A 14 -6.74 -20.99 12.56
C LEU A 14 -7.98 -20.74 11.70
N LEU A 15 -9.06 -21.52 11.93
CA LEU A 15 -10.33 -21.27 11.26
C LEU A 15 -10.84 -19.85 11.55
N TYR A 16 -10.71 -19.38 12.80
CA TYR A 16 -11.05 -18.01 13.15
C TYR A 16 -10.13 -17.00 12.46
N THR A 17 -8.83 -17.28 12.37
CA THR A 17 -7.86 -16.41 11.70
C THR A 17 -8.18 -16.21 10.22
N HIS A 18 -8.70 -17.26 9.55
CA HIS A 18 -9.09 -17.18 8.15
C HIS A 18 -10.55 -16.72 7.94
N TYR A 19 -11.34 -16.60 9.01
CA TYR A 19 -12.78 -16.32 8.91
C TYR A 19 -13.09 -14.99 8.21
N ASP A 20 -12.43 -13.92 8.61
CA ASP A 20 -12.67 -12.59 8.02
C ASP A 20 -12.32 -12.58 6.53
N TYR A 21 -11.27 -13.28 6.12
CA TYR A 21 -10.89 -13.45 4.74
C TYR A 21 -11.95 -14.20 3.90
N ILE A 22 -12.49 -15.29 4.45
CA ILE A 22 -13.55 -16.07 3.77
C ILE A 22 -14.83 -15.24 3.60
N VAL A 23 -15.16 -14.42 4.61
CA VAL A 23 -16.38 -13.59 4.60
C VAL A 23 -16.25 -12.39 3.66
N MET A 24 -15.07 -11.75 3.63
CA MET A 24 -14.79 -10.55 2.83
C MET A 24 -14.41 -10.89 1.38
N GLY A 25 -13.98 -12.12 1.12
CA GLY A 25 -13.47 -12.54 -0.18
C GLY A 25 -14.56 -12.66 -1.25
N ASP A 26 -14.15 -12.50 -2.51
CA ASP A 26 -14.97 -12.63 -3.70
C ASP A 26 -15.54 -14.03 -3.92
N GLY A 27 -16.52 -14.15 -4.81
CA GLY A 27 -17.28 -15.38 -5.06
C GLY A 27 -16.43 -16.63 -5.31
N GLU A 28 -15.26 -16.50 -5.95
CA GLU A 28 -14.35 -17.62 -6.21
C GLU A 28 -13.85 -18.29 -4.92
N LEU A 29 -13.55 -17.52 -3.87
CA LEU A 29 -13.08 -18.07 -2.60
C LEU A 29 -14.15 -18.86 -1.84
N LYS A 30 -15.41 -18.71 -2.21
CA LYS A 30 -16.54 -19.46 -1.66
C LYS A 30 -16.78 -20.76 -2.42
N GLU A 31 -16.06 -21.01 -3.51
CA GLU A 31 -16.13 -22.30 -4.20
C GLU A 31 -15.61 -23.43 -3.31
N PHE A 32 -16.25 -24.58 -3.42
CA PHE A 32 -15.95 -25.76 -2.59
C PHE A 32 -14.46 -26.15 -2.60
N ILE A 33 -13.79 -26.05 -3.75
CA ILE A 33 -12.38 -26.44 -3.86
C ILE A 33 -11.44 -25.51 -3.07
N TYR A 34 -11.73 -24.20 -3.01
CA TYR A 34 -10.96 -23.24 -2.22
C TYR A 34 -11.17 -23.46 -0.72
N ILE A 35 -12.41 -23.70 -0.30
CA ILE A 35 -12.73 -24.03 1.12
C ILE A 35 -12.03 -25.34 1.51
N LEU A 36 -12.08 -26.36 0.66
CA LEU A 36 -11.41 -27.64 0.92
C LEU A 36 -9.89 -27.45 1.00
N CYS A 37 -9.29 -26.65 0.13
CA CYS A 37 -7.87 -26.30 0.19
C CYS A 37 -7.52 -25.66 1.54
N ASN A 38 -8.32 -24.68 1.99
CA ASN A 38 -8.10 -24.00 3.26
C ASN A 38 -8.25 -24.94 4.48
N LEU A 39 -9.17 -25.88 4.46
CA LEU A 39 -9.28 -26.88 5.51
C LEU A 39 -8.02 -27.76 5.60
N PHE A 40 -7.41 -28.12 4.48
CA PHE A 40 -6.12 -28.82 4.49
C PHE A 40 -4.99 -27.94 5.02
N THR A 41 -4.94 -26.65 4.69
CA THR A 41 -3.92 -25.73 5.24
C THR A 41 -4.05 -25.56 6.74
N ILE A 42 -5.29 -25.42 7.25
CA ILE A 42 -5.58 -25.39 8.69
C ILE A 42 -5.12 -26.69 9.36
N GLY A 43 -5.44 -27.84 8.77
CA GLY A 43 -5.00 -29.15 9.28
C GLY A 43 -3.48 -29.28 9.31
N PHE A 44 -2.78 -28.80 8.28
CA PHE A 44 -1.34 -28.80 8.17
C PHE A 44 -0.69 -27.94 9.25
N ASP A 45 -1.04 -26.67 9.34
CA ASP A 45 -0.46 -25.73 10.29
C ASP A 45 -0.76 -26.12 11.75
N ALA A 46 -2.01 -26.48 12.04
CA ALA A 46 -2.41 -26.95 13.37
C ALA A 46 -1.62 -28.20 13.81
N SER A 47 -1.37 -29.11 12.86
CA SER A 47 -0.60 -30.35 13.14
C SER A 47 0.87 -30.05 13.44
N ILE A 48 1.50 -29.11 12.71
CA ILE A 48 2.86 -28.67 12.97
C ILE A 48 2.96 -28.02 14.35
N VAL A 49 2.07 -27.07 14.68
CA VAL A 49 2.06 -26.41 16.00
C VAL A 49 1.86 -27.43 17.10
N THR A 50 0.93 -28.36 16.93
CA THR A 50 0.68 -29.44 17.90
C THR A 50 1.91 -30.32 18.08
N LEU A 51 2.60 -30.68 16.99
CA LEU A 51 3.85 -31.42 17.02
C LEU A 51 4.91 -30.67 17.82
N ILE A 52 5.16 -29.40 17.53
CA ILE A 52 6.14 -28.56 18.24
C ILE A 52 5.83 -28.51 19.74
N VAL A 53 4.56 -28.27 20.11
CA VAL A 53 4.13 -28.24 21.51
C VAL A 53 4.42 -29.56 22.22
N TYR A 54 4.23 -30.70 21.55
CA TYR A 54 4.39 -32.00 22.19
C TYR A 54 5.83 -32.55 22.18
N THR A 55 6.74 -31.98 21.39
CA THR A 55 8.19 -32.26 21.51
C THR A 55 8.77 -31.66 22.79
N VAL A 56 8.18 -30.60 23.32
CA VAL A 56 8.62 -29.94 24.55
C VAL A 56 8.04 -30.64 25.78
N LYS A 57 8.88 -30.94 26.80
CA LYS A 57 8.41 -31.58 28.04
C LYS A 57 7.83 -30.59 29.05
N ASN A 58 8.39 -29.39 29.13
CA ASN A 58 8.01 -28.38 30.13
C ASN A 58 6.62 -27.78 29.83
N LYS A 59 5.71 -27.83 30.79
CA LYS A 59 4.33 -27.32 30.68
C LYS A 59 4.29 -25.81 30.43
N HIS A 60 5.15 -25.03 31.07
CA HIS A 60 5.22 -23.58 30.89
C HIS A 60 5.73 -23.21 29.50
N ALA A 61 6.72 -23.95 28.99
CA ALA A 61 7.19 -23.78 27.63
C ALA A 61 6.11 -24.14 26.59
N LYS A 62 5.30 -25.18 26.84
CA LYS A 62 4.12 -25.47 25.99
C LYS A 62 3.14 -24.30 25.94
N MET A 63 2.83 -23.72 27.10
CA MET A 63 1.95 -22.54 27.18
C MET A 63 2.54 -21.33 26.47
N ALA A 64 3.86 -21.08 26.62
CA ALA A 64 4.54 -20.00 25.94
C ALA A 64 4.50 -20.16 24.42
N ILE A 65 4.78 -21.34 23.89
CA ILE A 65 4.70 -21.63 22.45
C ILE A 65 3.29 -21.38 21.92
N SER A 66 2.28 -21.85 22.64
CA SER A 66 0.88 -21.65 22.25
C SER A 66 0.45 -20.19 22.37
N GLY A 67 0.99 -19.47 23.35
CA GLY A 67 0.76 -18.01 23.49
C GLY A 67 1.38 -17.21 22.34
N VAL A 68 2.58 -17.58 21.89
CA VAL A 68 3.23 -16.96 20.71
C VAL A 68 2.42 -17.26 19.45
N PHE A 69 1.96 -18.50 19.29
CA PHE A 69 1.13 -18.86 18.14
C PHE A 69 -0.22 -18.13 18.15
N TRP A 70 -0.88 -18.05 19.31
CA TRP A 70 -2.10 -17.25 19.48
C TRP A 70 -1.88 -15.79 19.12
N LEU A 71 -0.81 -15.17 19.64
CA LEU A 71 -0.48 -13.77 19.35
C LEU A 71 -0.27 -13.55 17.85
N TRP A 72 0.47 -14.45 17.20
CA TRP A 72 0.65 -14.43 15.73
C TRP A 72 -0.69 -14.47 14.99
N CYS A 73 -1.59 -15.37 15.37
CA CYS A 73 -2.91 -15.45 14.77
C CYS A 73 -3.73 -14.17 14.97
N MET A 74 -3.73 -13.59 16.19
CA MET A 74 -4.49 -12.36 16.48
C MET A 74 -3.93 -11.14 15.74
N VAL A 75 -2.61 -11.01 15.65
CA VAL A 75 -1.98 -9.96 14.83
C VAL A 75 -2.41 -10.10 13.38
N ASN A 76 -2.42 -11.30 12.82
CA ASN A 76 -2.87 -11.52 11.45
C ASN A 76 -4.37 -11.24 11.24
N VAL A 77 -5.23 -11.51 12.23
CA VAL A 77 -6.66 -11.14 12.17
C VAL A 77 -6.86 -9.64 12.04
N VAL A 78 -6.16 -8.85 12.87
CA VAL A 78 -6.27 -7.39 12.85
C VAL A 78 -5.65 -6.82 11.57
N TYR A 79 -4.47 -7.31 11.20
CA TYR A 79 -3.75 -6.87 10.00
C TYR A 79 -4.54 -7.14 8.72
N LEU A 80 -5.15 -8.33 8.61
CA LEU A 80 -5.99 -8.71 7.48
C LEU A 80 -7.19 -7.76 7.29
N ARG A 81 -7.80 -7.31 8.38
CA ARG A 81 -8.95 -6.38 8.33
C ARG A 81 -8.60 -5.02 7.74
N HIS A 82 -7.37 -4.60 7.86
CA HIS A 82 -6.91 -3.30 7.36
C HIS A 82 -6.26 -3.41 5.98
N PHE A 83 -5.32 -4.34 5.83
CA PHE A 83 -4.48 -4.45 4.65
C PHE A 83 -4.95 -5.50 3.63
N ASN A 84 -6.02 -6.25 3.93
CA ASN A 84 -6.49 -7.38 3.12
C ASN A 84 -5.40 -8.42 2.80
N THR A 85 -4.39 -8.54 3.66
CA THR A 85 -3.27 -9.48 3.53
C THR A 85 -2.80 -9.94 4.91
N TYR A 86 -1.94 -10.98 4.95
CA TYR A 86 -1.29 -11.42 6.18
C TYR A 86 0.07 -10.74 6.37
N VAL A 87 0.53 -10.68 7.64
CA VAL A 87 1.76 -10.00 8.02
C VAL A 87 2.97 -10.67 7.38
N ASP A 88 3.69 -9.93 6.54
CA ASP A 88 4.99 -10.33 6.02
C ASP A 88 6.07 -10.21 7.12
N VAL A 89 7.06 -11.08 7.13
CA VAL A 89 8.13 -11.05 8.13
C VAL A 89 8.95 -9.75 8.07
N THR A 90 9.00 -9.08 6.93
CA THR A 90 9.66 -7.77 6.77
C THR A 90 8.96 -6.67 7.58
N MET A 91 7.66 -6.83 7.85
CA MET A 91 6.88 -5.90 8.66
C MET A 91 7.27 -5.87 10.14
N ILE A 92 8.09 -6.81 10.61
CA ILE A 92 8.60 -6.78 11.99
C ILE A 92 9.38 -5.48 12.27
N GLY A 93 10.03 -4.91 11.25
CA GLY A 93 10.70 -3.60 11.35
C GLY A 93 9.75 -2.44 11.64
N GLU A 94 8.49 -2.54 11.20
CA GLU A 94 7.46 -1.51 11.32
C GLU A 94 6.80 -1.44 12.71
N VAL A 95 7.15 -2.32 13.63
CA VAL A 95 6.69 -2.25 15.03
C VAL A 95 7.01 -0.89 15.67
N ARG A 96 8.03 -0.18 15.16
CA ARG A 96 8.37 1.19 15.57
C ARG A 96 7.29 2.22 15.23
N ASN A 97 6.41 1.91 14.29
CA ASN A 97 5.32 2.79 13.85
C ASN A 97 4.05 2.61 14.70
N PHE A 98 4.09 1.76 15.73
CA PHE A 98 2.92 1.41 16.55
C PHE A 98 2.29 2.66 17.21
N ASP A 99 3.10 3.64 17.58
CA ASP A 99 2.62 4.88 18.20
C ASP A 99 1.67 5.66 17.28
N MET A 100 1.86 5.56 15.96
CA MET A 100 1.00 6.22 14.96
C MET A 100 -0.20 5.37 14.54
N LEU A 101 -0.07 4.05 14.62
CA LEU A 101 -1.10 3.10 14.17
C LEU A 101 -1.99 2.59 15.32
N GLY A 102 -1.67 2.95 16.57
CA GLY A 102 -2.34 2.40 17.77
C GLY A 102 -3.85 2.58 17.74
N GLU A 103 -4.35 3.77 17.41
CA GLU A 103 -5.80 4.03 17.33
C GLU A 103 -6.46 3.25 16.19
N SER A 104 -5.82 3.19 15.02
CA SER A 104 -6.31 2.39 13.88
C SER A 104 -6.39 0.91 14.24
N ILE A 105 -5.37 0.38 14.95
CA ILE A 105 -5.38 -1.00 15.43
C ILE A 105 -6.52 -1.24 16.41
N TRP A 106 -6.74 -0.32 17.38
CA TRP A 106 -7.83 -0.46 18.34
C TRP A 106 -9.21 -0.45 17.69
N ALA A 107 -9.41 0.38 16.67
CA ALA A 107 -10.67 0.43 15.91
C ALA A 107 -10.99 -0.89 15.17
N LEU A 108 -9.97 -1.68 14.82
CA LEU A 108 -10.12 -2.95 14.11
C LEU A 108 -10.37 -4.14 15.04
N ILE A 109 -10.11 -4.01 16.35
CA ILE A 109 -10.32 -5.08 17.33
C ILE A 109 -11.82 -5.19 17.65
N ARG A 110 -12.36 -6.41 17.54
CA ARG A 110 -13.77 -6.71 17.77
C ARG A 110 -13.96 -7.51 19.07
N LEU A 111 -15.13 -7.38 19.71
CA LEU A 111 -15.45 -8.14 20.93
C LEU A 111 -15.23 -9.66 20.78
N ARG A 112 -15.52 -10.21 19.61
CA ARG A 112 -15.29 -11.63 19.30
C ARG A 112 -13.83 -12.05 19.42
N ASP A 113 -12.86 -11.14 19.18
CA ASP A 113 -11.42 -11.43 19.30
C ASP A 113 -11.06 -11.74 20.75
N PHE A 114 -11.62 -11.00 21.70
CA PHE A 114 -11.44 -11.26 23.13
C PHE A 114 -12.08 -12.58 23.55
N VAL A 115 -13.28 -12.89 23.05
CA VAL A 115 -13.98 -14.14 23.35
C VAL A 115 -13.19 -15.34 22.83
N VAL A 116 -12.72 -15.28 21.57
CA VAL A 116 -11.93 -16.36 20.97
C VAL A 116 -10.59 -16.51 21.68
N SER A 117 -9.94 -15.40 22.03
CA SER A 117 -8.68 -15.39 22.78
C SER A 117 -8.82 -16.06 24.14
N ALA A 118 -9.85 -15.67 24.91
CA ALA A 118 -10.13 -16.28 26.22
C ALA A 118 -10.48 -17.77 26.10
N ALA A 119 -11.27 -18.15 25.09
CA ALA A 119 -11.63 -19.54 24.84
C ALA A 119 -10.41 -20.38 24.47
N TYR A 120 -9.54 -19.89 23.56
CA TYR A 120 -8.32 -20.58 23.14
C TYR A 120 -7.35 -20.77 24.31
N LEU A 121 -6.98 -19.68 24.98
CA LEU A 121 -6.00 -19.73 26.09
C LEU A 121 -6.54 -20.55 27.28
N GLY A 122 -7.83 -20.42 27.57
CA GLY A 122 -8.50 -21.20 28.60
C GLY A 122 -8.57 -22.70 28.30
N ALA A 123 -8.94 -23.06 27.06
CA ALA A 123 -8.96 -24.45 26.62
C ALA A 123 -7.55 -25.06 26.62
N PHE A 124 -6.55 -24.30 26.16
CA PHE A 124 -5.17 -24.75 26.13
C PHE A 124 -4.61 -24.94 27.56
N TYR A 125 -4.87 -23.96 28.47
CA TYR A 125 -4.52 -24.10 29.88
C TYR A 125 -5.18 -25.37 30.50
N TRP A 126 -6.47 -25.57 30.24
CA TRP A 126 -7.18 -26.75 30.75
C TRP A 126 -6.56 -28.06 30.24
N VAL A 127 -6.25 -28.16 28.94
CA VAL A 127 -5.62 -29.33 28.33
C VAL A 127 -4.22 -29.61 28.93
N ILE A 128 -3.40 -28.61 29.14
CA ILE A 128 -2.01 -28.76 29.60
C ILE A 128 -1.95 -29.01 31.12
N TYR A 129 -2.74 -28.31 31.94
CA TYR A 129 -2.58 -28.33 33.37
C TYR A 129 -3.63 -29.17 34.10
N ARG A 130 -4.88 -29.21 33.61
CA ARG A 130 -6.00 -29.84 34.32
C ARG A 130 -6.37 -31.20 33.80
N LEU A 131 -6.26 -31.42 32.50
CA LEU A 131 -6.55 -32.73 31.94
C LEU A 131 -5.50 -33.76 32.37
N THR A 132 -5.93 -34.88 32.96
CA THR A 132 -5.05 -35.99 33.31
C THR A 132 -5.20 -37.11 32.29
N ASP A 133 -4.12 -37.43 31.55
CA ASP A 133 -4.09 -38.62 30.72
C ASP A 133 -3.62 -39.82 31.58
N LYS A 134 -4.49 -40.74 31.86
CA LYS A 134 -4.15 -42.00 32.55
C LYS A 134 -3.33 -42.94 31.65
N LYS A 135 -3.38 -42.75 30.34
CA LYS A 135 -2.66 -43.53 29.36
C LYS A 135 -2.46 -42.68 28.07
N GLU A 136 -1.22 -42.51 27.61
CA GLU A 136 -0.94 -41.90 26.30
C GLU A 136 -1.27 -42.89 25.19
N TRP A 137 -2.48 -42.82 24.65
CA TRP A 137 -2.95 -43.67 23.56
C TRP A 137 -2.28 -43.35 22.23
N ILE A 138 -1.96 -42.04 22.00
CA ILE A 138 -1.41 -41.54 20.77
C ILE A 138 -0.12 -40.81 21.12
N LYS A 139 0.99 -41.27 20.55
CA LYS A 139 2.29 -40.66 20.72
C LYS A 139 2.44 -39.49 19.75
N TRP A 140 3.27 -38.51 20.08
CA TRP A 140 3.43 -37.25 19.33
C TRP A 140 3.79 -37.46 17.85
N TYR A 141 4.52 -38.51 17.50
CA TYR A 141 4.91 -38.81 16.13
C TYR A 141 3.71 -39.16 15.20
N TRP A 142 2.56 -39.53 15.75
CA TRP A 142 1.35 -39.72 14.96
C TRP A 142 0.86 -38.42 14.31
N MET A 143 1.36 -37.23 14.70
CA MET A 143 1.08 -35.97 14.04
C MET A 143 1.68 -35.88 12.64
N PHE A 144 2.66 -36.72 12.29
CA PHE A 144 3.13 -36.82 10.90
C PHE A 144 2.04 -37.30 9.93
N VAL A 145 1.08 -38.09 10.40
CA VAL A 145 -0.02 -38.57 9.54
C VAL A 145 -0.90 -37.42 9.04
N PRO A 146 -1.52 -36.59 9.91
CA PRO A 146 -2.30 -35.46 9.43
C PRO A 146 -1.45 -34.41 8.70
N ILE A 147 -0.17 -34.22 9.04
CA ILE A 147 0.75 -33.36 8.28
C ILE A 147 0.87 -33.83 6.83
N VAL A 148 1.19 -35.12 6.62
CA VAL A 148 1.36 -35.67 5.27
C VAL A 148 0.04 -35.66 4.48
N LEU A 149 -1.07 -36.06 5.12
CA LEU A 149 -2.39 -36.06 4.46
C LEU A 149 -2.83 -34.64 4.08
N SER A 150 -2.64 -33.67 4.98
CA SER A 150 -2.95 -32.28 4.69
C SER A 150 -2.07 -31.71 3.60
N PHE A 151 -0.77 -31.98 3.62
CA PHE A 151 0.17 -31.59 2.58
C PHE A 151 -0.27 -32.11 1.20
N LEU A 152 -0.57 -33.41 1.09
CA LEU A 152 -1.07 -33.99 -0.17
C LEU A 152 -2.40 -33.37 -0.59
N GLY A 153 -3.28 -33.10 0.36
CA GLY A 153 -4.56 -32.42 0.13
C GLY A 153 -4.39 -30.99 -0.39
N ILE A 154 -3.48 -30.21 0.18
CA ILE A 154 -3.12 -28.86 -0.29
C ILE A 154 -2.70 -28.92 -1.77
N TYR A 155 -1.78 -29.82 -2.10
CA TYR A 155 -1.28 -29.90 -3.48
C TYR A 155 -2.34 -30.41 -4.45
N TYR A 156 -3.15 -31.36 -4.06
CA TYR A 156 -4.28 -31.82 -4.87
C TYR A 156 -5.26 -30.69 -5.17
N ALA A 157 -5.70 -29.96 -4.12
CA ALA A 157 -6.64 -28.86 -4.28
C ALA A 157 -6.05 -27.74 -5.16
N ASN A 158 -4.79 -27.33 -4.93
CA ASN A 158 -4.12 -26.33 -5.76
C ASN A 158 -3.94 -26.75 -7.21
N SER A 159 -3.65 -28.02 -7.47
CA SER A 159 -3.57 -28.52 -8.86
C SER A 159 -4.92 -28.39 -9.60
N ARG A 160 -6.03 -28.57 -8.89
CA ARG A 160 -7.38 -28.37 -9.44
C ARG A 160 -7.70 -26.89 -9.66
N ILE A 161 -7.37 -26.03 -8.69
CA ILE A 161 -7.58 -24.57 -8.80
C ILE A 161 -6.77 -24.01 -9.98
N GLN A 162 -5.52 -24.41 -10.17
CA GLN A 162 -4.65 -23.89 -11.23
C GLN A 162 -4.82 -24.63 -12.57
N SER A 163 -5.69 -25.62 -12.65
CA SER A 163 -5.83 -26.48 -13.83
C SER A 163 -4.49 -27.07 -14.30
N SER A 164 -3.58 -27.35 -13.35
CA SER A 164 -2.23 -27.86 -13.61
C SER A 164 -2.05 -29.30 -13.12
N SER A 165 -1.03 -30.00 -13.62
CA SER A 165 -0.72 -31.32 -13.07
C SER A 165 -0.20 -31.22 -11.64
N PHE A 166 -0.46 -32.24 -10.80
CA PHE A 166 0.06 -32.33 -9.44
C PHE A 166 1.58 -32.10 -9.38
N PHE A 167 2.34 -32.72 -10.29
CA PHE A 167 3.79 -32.57 -10.34
C PHE A 167 4.23 -31.15 -10.72
N LYS A 168 3.52 -30.46 -11.59
CA LYS A 168 3.82 -29.06 -11.94
C LYS A 168 3.54 -28.13 -10.75
N THR A 169 2.49 -28.40 -10.02
CA THR A 169 2.17 -27.68 -8.77
C THR A 169 3.19 -27.96 -7.68
N PHE A 170 3.76 -29.19 -7.63
CA PHE A 170 4.79 -29.56 -6.67
C PHE A 170 6.15 -28.90 -6.93
N SER A 171 6.41 -28.48 -8.17
CA SER A 171 7.65 -27.76 -8.53
C SER A 171 7.74 -26.30 -8.04
N TRP A 172 6.82 -25.89 -7.20
CA TRP A 172 6.72 -24.51 -6.69
C TRP A 172 7.93 -24.04 -5.86
N TRP A 173 8.78 -24.93 -5.38
CA TRP A 173 10.07 -24.57 -4.80
C TRP A 173 10.92 -23.71 -5.74
N GLY A 174 10.54 -23.58 -7.00
CA GLY A 174 11.24 -22.88 -8.07
C GLY A 174 10.64 -21.56 -8.55
N GLY A 175 9.64 -20.94 -7.90
CA GLY A 175 9.39 -19.55 -8.16
C GLY A 175 8.02 -19.07 -8.65
N ASP A 176 6.99 -19.90 -8.74
CA ASP A 176 5.62 -19.39 -8.94
C ASP A 176 4.96 -19.01 -7.59
N PHE A 177 5.64 -18.16 -6.81
CA PHE A 177 4.97 -17.44 -5.74
C PHE A 177 4.02 -16.46 -6.41
N THR A 178 2.72 -16.77 -6.34
CA THR A 178 1.69 -15.88 -6.84
C THR A 178 1.88 -14.50 -6.22
N SER A 179 1.77 -13.47 -7.01
CA SER A 179 1.87 -12.06 -6.67
C SER A 179 0.94 -11.60 -5.52
N ASN A 180 0.24 -12.52 -4.89
CA ASN A 180 -0.78 -12.25 -3.89
C ASN A 180 -0.45 -12.96 -2.57
N THR A 181 0.15 -12.23 -1.62
CA THR A 181 0.64 -12.75 -0.34
C THR A 181 -0.46 -13.41 0.50
N TYR A 182 -1.70 -12.91 0.45
CA TYR A 182 -2.80 -13.48 1.20
C TYR A 182 -3.29 -14.81 0.60
N VAL A 183 -3.28 -14.93 -0.74
CA VAL A 183 -3.61 -16.19 -1.41
C VAL A 183 -2.61 -17.28 -1.02
N THR A 184 -1.34 -16.94 -0.82
CA THR A 184 -0.31 -17.89 -0.41
C THR A 184 -0.61 -18.46 0.98
N ALA A 185 -0.90 -17.64 1.99
CA ALA A 185 -1.21 -18.12 3.34
C ALA A 185 -2.52 -18.94 3.37
N TYR A 186 -3.54 -18.49 2.66
CA TYR A 186 -4.85 -19.16 2.59
C TYR A 186 -4.78 -20.52 1.90
N ARG A 187 -4.00 -20.64 0.81
CA ARG A 187 -3.92 -21.84 -0.04
C ARG A 187 -2.82 -22.81 0.35
N TYR A 188 -1.76 -22.34 1.00
CA TYR A 188 -0.57 -23.15 1.34
C TYR A 188 -0.28 -23.20 2.84
N GLY A 189 -0.89 -22.35 3.65
CA GLY A 189 -0.72 -22.27 5.10
C GLY A 189 0.32 -21.26 5.57
N PHE A 190 0.27 -20.94 6.87
CA PHE A 190 1.15 -19.95 7.47
C PHE A 190 2.62 -20.37 7.51
N PHE A 191 2.92 -21.65 7.76
CA PHE A 191 4.32 -22.10 7.75
C PHE A 191 4.93 -21.98 6.36
N HIS A 192 4.16 -22.28 5.33
CA HIS A 192 4.61 -22.06 3.96
C HIS A 192 4.77 -20.58 3.65
N PHE A 193 3.82 -19.75 4.07
CA PHE A 193 3.88 -18.32 3.91
C PHE A 193 5.11 -17.71 4.58
N ILE A 194 5.41 -18.07 5.85
CA ILE A 194 6.61 -17.64 6.55
C ILE A 194 7.87 -18.10 5.82
N TYR A 195 7.92 -19.37 5.37
CA TYR A 195 9.05 -19.87 4.59
C TYR A 195 9.24 -19.07 3.29
N SER A 196 8.18 -18.83 2.54
CA SER A 196 8.18 -18.02 1.33
C SER A 196 8.72 -16.60 1.61
N ASN A 197 8.27 -15.98 2.70
CA ASN A 197 8.76 -14.67 3.13
C ASN A 197 10.27 -14.69 3.45
N LEU A 198 10.74 -15.69 4.19
CA LEU A 198 12.16 -15.84 4.51
C LEU A 198 13.00 -16.11 3.26
N TYR A 199 12.50 -16.92 2.33
CA TYR A 199 13.16 -17.18 1.06
C TYR A 199 13.30 -15.91 0.21
N THR A 200 12.30 -15.04 0.25
CA THR A 200 12.27 -13.78 -0.50
C THR A 200 12.80 -12.57 0.28
N LEU A 201 13.42 -12.75 1.46
CA LEU A 201 14.00 -11.64 2.24
C LEU A 201 15.11 -10.90 1.47
N ASN A 202 15.85 -11.59 0.63
CA ASN A 202 16.88 -11.00 -0.21
C ASN A 202 16.48 -11.15 -1.69
N MET A 203 15.69 -10.21 -2.17
CA MET A 203 15.21 -10.18 -3.57
C MET A 203 16.20 -9.51 -4.52
N HIS A 204 17.29 -8.94 -4.02
CA HIS A 204 18.33 -8.39 -4.89
C HIS A 204 19.03 -9.50 -5.66
N ARG A 205 19.17 -9.29 -6.95
CA ARG A 205 19.84 -10.19 -7.88
C ARG A 205 20.70 -9.42 -8.88
N ASP A 206 21.62 -10.11 -9.50
CA ASP A 206 22.42 -9.52 -10.57
C ASP A 206 21.60 -9.22 -11.83
N LYS A 207 22.03 -8.20 -12.56
CA LYS A 207 21.47 -7.82 -13.87
C LYS A 207 21.77 -8.93 -14.88
N THR A 208 20.76 -9.36 -15.63
CA THR A 208 20.92 -10.33 -16.72
C THR A 208 20.92 -9.62 -18.08
N ASP A 209 21.40 -10.32 -19.12
CA ASP A 209 21.32 -9.81 -20.50
C ASP A 209 19.86 -9.57 -20.94
N ALA A 210 18.93 -10.41 -20.47
CA ALA A 210 17.50 -10.24 -20.74
C ALA A 210 16.91 -8.97 -20.09
N ASP A 211 17.39 -8.59 -18.90
CA ASP A 211 17.02 -7.36 -18.23
C ASP A 211 17.58 -6.14 -19.01
N ALA A 212 18.86 -6.21 -19.39
CA ALA A 212 19.48 -5.15 -20.19
C ALA A 212 18.76 -4.93 -21.54
N GLN A 213 18.37 -6.01 -22.23
CA GLN A 213 17.60 -5.92 -23.47
C GLN A 213 16.21 -5.31 -23.25
N ALA A 214 15.50 -5.69 -22.16
CA ALA A 214 14.20 -5.14 -21.83
C ALA A 214 14.29 -3.62 -21.57
N MET A 215 15.26 -3.20 -20.77
CA MET A 215 15.47 -1.79 -20.43
C MET A 215 15.89 -0.97 -21.66
N GLN A 216 16.81 -1.46 -22.48
CA GLN A 216 17.21 -0.80 -23.75
C GLN A 216 16.03 -0.68 -24.73
N SER A 217 15.18 -1.70 -24.81
CA SER A 217 13.99 -1.65 -25.65
C SER A 217 13.03 -0.55 -25.20
N LEU A 218 12.77 -0.46 -23.88
CA LEU A 218 11.95 0.61 -23.31
C LEU A 218 12.55 1.99 -23.56
N GLU A 219 13.85 2.17 -23.32
CA GLU A 219 14.54 3.45 -23.54
C GLU A 219 14.46 3.88 -25.01
N LYS A 220 14.69 2.95 -25.94
CA LYS A 220 14.57 3.21 -27.38
C LYS A 220 13.15 3.62 -27.77
N GLN A 221 12.15 2.94 -27.23
CA GLN A 221 10.74 3.28 -27.44
C GLN A 221 10.46 4.70 -26.92
N ARG A 222 10.79 4.99 -25.66
CA ARG A 222 10.56 6.30 -25.03
C ARG A 222 11.27 7.43 -25.76
N LYS A 223 12.48 7.19 -26.26
CA LYS A 223 13.22 8.16 -27.07
C LYS A 223 12.53 8.44 -28.41
N SER A 224 11.95 7.42 -29.06
CA SER A 224 11.21 7.59 -30.31
C SER A 224 9.87 8.34 -30.11
N GLU A 225 9.28 8.24 -28.92
CA GLU A 225 8.04 8.91 -28.54
C GLU A 225 8.26 10.33 -28.00
N ALA A 226 9.50 10.70 -27.66
CA ALA A 226 9.79 11.98 -27.01
C ALA A 226 9.34 13.17 -27.87
N VAL A 227 8.52 14.03 -27.29
CA VAL A 227 8.11 15.31 -27.87
C VAL A 227 8.76 16.41 -27.02
N LYS A 228 9.41 17.36 -27.66
CA LYS A 228 9.85 18.58 -26.99
C LYS A 228 8.66 19.53 -26.93
N TYR A 229 8.05 19.65 -25.75
CA TYR A 229 7.08 20.71 -25.49
C TYR A 229 7.86 22.02 -25.50
N ALA A 230 7.56 22.91 -26.44
CA ALA A 230 8.10 24.28 -26.54
C ALA A 230 9.49 24.43 -25.87
N ALA A 231 10.54 23.95 -26.49
CA ALA A 231 11.89 23.86 -25.90
C ALA A 231 12.41 25.19 -25.30
N ASP A 232 11.80 26.32 -25.70
CA ASP A 232 12.15 27.68 -25.26
C ASP A 232 11.20 28.20 -24.15
N ALA A 233 10.22 27.38 -23.69
CA ALA A 233 9.32 27.80 -22.59
C ALA A 233 10.11 27.83 -21.27
N PRO A 234 9.97 28.89 -20.45
CA PRO A 234 10.62 28.93 -19.15
C PRO A 234 10.09 27.79 -18.25
N LEU A 235 10.98 27.23 -17.43
CA LEU A 235 10.57 26.27 -16.38
C LEU A 235 9.74 26.99 -15.32
N PRO A 236 8.80 26.30 -14.65
CA PRO A 236 8.08 26.86 -13.51
C PRO A 236 9.06 27.21 -12.38
N ASP A 237 8.79 28.29 -11.64
CA ASP A 237 9.58 28.64 -10.46
C ASP A 237 9.29 27.67 -9.30
N ASN A 238 8.04 27.23 -9.19
CA ASN A 238 7.65 26.25 -8.18
C ASN A 238 6.94 25.06 -8.83
N VAL A 239 7.35 23.87 -8.47
CA VAL A 239 6.64 22.62 -8.72
C VAL A 239 6.11 22.12 -7.36
N ILE A 240 4.81 22.15 -7.19
CA ILE A 240 4.17 21.78 -5.92
C ILE A 240 3.35 20.53 -6.15
N PHE A 241 3.73 19.44 -5.49
CA PHE A 241 3.03 18.17 -5.57
C PHE A 241 2.28 17.92 -4.26
N VAL A 242 0.96 18.03 -4.27
CA VAL A 242 0.11 17.68 -3.14
C VAL A 242 -0.36 16.24 -3.34
N LEU A 243 0.20 15.34 -2.57
CA LEU A 243 -0.21 13.94 -2.51
C LEU A 243 -1.33 13.82 -1.48
N MET A 244 -2.55 13.66 -1.99
CA MET A 244 -3.78 13.68 -1.19
C MET A 244 -4.09 12.27 -0.71
N GLU A 245 -4.08 12.06 0.61
CA GLU A 245 -4.39 10.78 1.25
C GLU A 245 -5.79 10.33 0.90
N SER A 246 -5.95 9.16 0.28
CA SER A 246 -7.22 8.45 0.03
C SER A 246 -8.33 9.29 -0.62
N ILE A 247 -8.03 10.39 -1.31
CA ILE A 247 -9.06 11.22 -1.94
C ILE A 247 -9.61 10.54 -3.19
N MET A 248 -10.91 10.27 -3.18
CA MET A 248 -11.62 9.69 -4.31
C MET A 248 -12.28 10.75 -5.17
N SER A 249 -12.38 10.47 -6.48
CA SER A 249 -13.05 11.35 -7.44
C SER A 249 -14.52 11.59 -7.10
N GLU A 250 -15.17 10.63 -6.46
CA GLU A 250 -16.53 10.76 -5.96
C GLU A 250 -16.64 11.90 -4.95
N ALA A 251 -15.72 12.02 -3.98
CA ALA A 251 -15.74 13.09 -2.99
C ALA A 251 -15.60 14.48 -3.61
N VAL A 252 -14.84 14.61 -4.71
CA VAL A 252 -14.67 15.89 -5.43
C VAL A 252 -15.99 16.40 -6.00
N THR A 253 -16.86 15.49 -6.41
CA THR A 253 -18.16 15.83 -7.03
C THR A 253 -19.35 15.67 -6.10
N ALA A 254 -19.15 15.14 -4.89
CA ALA A 254 -20.21 14.85 -3.94
C ALA A 254 -20.87 16.11 -3.40
N VAL A 255 -22.18 16.02 -3.25
CA VAL A 255 -23.02 16.97 -2.52
C VAL A 255 -23.65 16.23 -1.35
N CYS A 256 -23.47 16.73 -0.14
CA CYS A 256 -23.99 16.15 1.09
C CYS A 256 -24.69 17.23 1.90
N ASP A 257 -25.91 16.96 2.39
CA ASP A 257 -26.78 17.96 3.04
C ASP A 257 -26.99 19.26 2.23
N GLY A 258 -26.91 19.18 0.89
CA GLY A 258 -27.06 20.30 -0.01
C GLY A 258 -25.80 21.13 -0.28
N ASP A 259 -24.69 20.82 0.38
CA ASP A 259 -23.40 21.51 0.22
C ASP A 259 -22.39 20.61 -0.53
N SER A 260 -21.50 21.22 -1.32
CA SER A 260 -20.35 20.50 -1.91
C SER A 260 -19.42 19.99 -0.80
N VAL A 261 -19.02 18.72 -0.88
CA VAL A 261 -18.09 18.12 0.09
C VAL A 261 -16.71 18.76 -0.02
N MET A 262 -16.20 18.97 -1.24
CA MET A 262 -14.88 19.53 -1.50
C MET A 262 -14.95 20.74 -2.45
N PRO A 263 -15.48 21.88 -1.99
CA PRO A 263 -15.75 23.04 -2.88
C PRO A 263 -14.48 23.62 -3.52
N ASN A 264 -13.34 23.65 -2.81
CA ASN A 264 -12.07 24.17 -3.35
C ASN A 264 -11.51 23.25 -4.42
N LEU A 265 -11.46 21.95 -4.16
CA LEU A 265 -10.93 20.96 -5.10
C LEU A 265 -11.85 20.83 -6.32
N ALA A 266 -13.18 20.88 -6.15
CA ALA A 266 -14.15 20.90 -7.23
C ALA A 266 -13.97 22.14 -8.13
N ARG A 267 -13.79 23.31 -7.52
CA ARG A 267 -13.50 24.56 -8.26
C ARG A 267 -12.19 24.43 -9.03
N LEU A 268 -11.12 23.98 -8.37
CA LEU A 268 -9.82 23.77 -9.02
C LEU A 268 -9.91 22.77 -10.17
N ALA A 269 -10.67 21.67 -10.02
CA ALA A 269 -10.86 20.69 -11.09
C ALA A 269 -11.57 21.29 -12.31
N ASN A 270 -12.49 22.23 -12.10
CA ASN A 270 -13.21 22.92 -13.18
C ASN A 270 -12.39 24.04 -13.84
N GLU A 271 -11.56 24.75 -13.09
CA GLU A 271 -10.75 25.87 -13.56
C GLU A 271 -9.37 25.45 -14.06
N ALA A 272 -8.89 24.26 -13.71
CA ALA A 272 -7.57 23.76 -14.04
C ALA A 272 -7.32 23.66 -15.55
N GLN A 273 -6.08 23.86 -15.96
CA GLN A 273 -5.66 23.62 -17.34
C GLN A 273 -5.76 22.14 -17.72
N TYR A 274 -5.56 21.24 -16.75
CA TYR A 274 -5.80 19.81 -16.92
C TYR A 274 -6.48 19.21 -15.69
N SER A 275 -7.55 18.49 -15.89
CA SER A 275 -8.18 17.69 -14.84
C SER A 275 -8.65 16.34 -15.38
N ASN A 276 -8.51 15.31 -14.57
CA ASN A 276 -9.01 13.98 -14.84
C ASN A 276 -9.49 13.33 -13.53
N LEU A 277 -10.77 13.01 -13.47
CA LEU A 277 -11.40 12.33 -12.34
C LEU A 277 -11.58 10.81 -12.60
N ASN A 278 -10.89 10.28 -13.62
CA ASN A 278 -10.97 8.86 -14.00
C ASN A 278 -9.60 8.18 -13.97
N MET A 279 -8.76 8.56 -12.99
CA MET A 279 -7.48 7.89 -12.78
C MET A 279 -7.68 6.60 -11.98
N ALA A 280 -7.16 5.49 -12.49
CA ALA A 280 -7.11 4.23 -11.77
C ALA A 280 -5.92 4.21 -10.81
N SER A 281 -6.15 3.76 -9.59
CA SER A 281 -5.07 3.49 -8.62
C SER A 281 -4.32 2.23 -9.02
N GLU A 282 -2.97 2.29 -8.95
CA GLU A 282 -2.08 1.17 -9.29
C GLU A 282 -1.32 0.63 -8.06
N VAL A 283 -1.66 1.09 -6.85
CA VAL A 283 -0.98 0.68 -5.62
C VAL A 283 -1.23 -0.80 -5.29
N GLY A 284 -0.30 -1.39 -4.58
CA GLY A 284 -0.39 -2.73 -4.02
C GLY A 284 -0.64 -2.71 -2.51
N ILE A 285 0.10 -3.55 -1.80
CA ILE A 285 -0.01 -3.74 -0.35
C ILE A 285 0.56 -2.56 0.47
N GLY A 286 1.35 -1.69 -0.15
CA GLY A 286 1.99 -0.54 0.50
C GLY A 286 1.14 0.74 0.47
N TRP A 287 -0.05 0.72 -0.14
CA TRP A 287 -1.01 1.83 -0.17
C TRP A 287 -0.34 3.19 -0.41
N SER A 288 -0.35 4.10 0.57
CA SER A 288 0.23 5.44 0.46
C SER A 288 1.71 5.43 0.11
N SER A 289 2.49 4.46 0.63
CA SER A 289 3.91 4.33 0.29
C SER A 289 4.13 3.90 -1.16
N ASP A 290 3.25 3.07 -1.72
CA ASP A 290 3.29 2.69 -3.13
C ASP A 290 2.88 3.86 -4.04
N GLY A 291 1.80 4.60 -3.68
CA GLY A 291 1.38 5.80 -4.40
C GLY A 291 2.52 6.83 -4.48
N GLN A 292 3.18 7.06 -3.36
CA GLN A 292 4.35 7.93 -3.30
C GLN A 292 5.49 7.44 -4.21
N LEU A 293 5.83 6.15 -4.17
CA LEU A 293 6.85 5.54 -5.03
C LEU A 293 6.52 5.75 -6.51
N ILE A 294 5.29 5.44 -6.91
CA ILE A 294 4.84 5.54 -8.30
C ILE A 294 5.01 6.96 -8.84
N TYR A 295 4.54 7.96 -8.09
CA TYR A 295 4.65 9.35 -8.52
C TYR A 295 6.09 9.87 -8.51
N MET A 296 6.90 9.45 -7.55
CA MET A 296 8.27 9.94 -7.42
C MET A 296 9.26 9.26 -8.37
N THR A 297 8.98 8.04 -8.86
CA THR A 297 9.96 7.26 -9.63
C THR A 297 9.47 6.77 -10.98
N GLY A 298 8.16 6.76 -11.21
CA GLY A 298 7.54 6.26 -12.43
C GLY A 298 7.59 4.75 -12.60
N ILE A 299 7.79 3.98 -11.51
CA ILE A 299 7.68 2.52 -11.49
C ILE A 299 6.49 2.08 -10.63
N LEU A 300 6.03 0.87 -10.82
CA LEU A 300 5.14 0.20 -9.88
C LEU A 300 5.93 -0.31 -8.67
N GLN A 301 5.22 -0.55 -7.57
CA GLN A 301 5.73 -1.30 -6.44
C GLN A 301 6.14 -2.72 -6.85
N HIS A 302 6.94 -3.38 -6.02
CA HIS A 302 7.32 -4.77 -6.27
C HIS A 302 6.09 -5.69 -6.24
N SER A 303 6.06 -6.67 -7.15
CA SER A 303 4.91 -7.55 -7.35
C SER A 303 4.54 -8.43 -6.14
N ILE A 304 5.50 -8.67 -5.22
CA ILE A 304 5.33 -9.60 -4.09
C ILE A 304 5.60 -8.93 -2.75
N LYS A 305 6.54 -7.99 -2.66
CA LYS A 305 7.04 -7.43 -1.40
C LYS A 305 6.56 -6.01 -1.17
N LEU A 306 6.41 -5.64 0.10
CA LEU A 306 6.26 -4.25 0.48
C LEU A 306 7.55 -3.49 0.09
N THR A 307 7.44 -2.64 -0.92
CA THR A 307 8.59 -2.08 -1.61
C THR A 307 9.46 -1.23 -0.69
N VAL A 308 8.83 -0.40 0.14
CA VAL A 308 9.55 0.49 1.07
C VAL A 308 10.35 -0.26 2.13
N ASN A 309 10.00 -1.52 2.45
CA ASN A 309 10.76 -2.33 3.39
C ASN A 309 11.87 -3.13 2.71
N ALA A 310 11.60 -3.64 1.51
CA ALA A 310 12.52 -4.53 0.81
C ALA A 310 13.59 -3.79 0.00
N PHE A 311 13.27 -2.58 -0.48
CA PHE A 311 14.10 -1.85 -1.44
C PHE A 311 14.35 -0.39 -1.05
N THR A 312 14.30 -0.08 0.25
CA THR A 312 14.51 1.28 0.81
C THR A 312 15.83 1.90 0.37
N TYR A 313 16.87 1.09 0.26
CA TYR A 313 18.24 1.55 -0.04
C TYR A 313 18.60 1.48 -1.53
N ASN A 314 17.62 1.22 -2.39
CA ASN A 314 17.86 1.25 -3.82
C ASN A 314 18.12 2.67 -4.31
N SER A 315 18.90 2.75 -5.39
CA SER A 315 19.08 3.98 -6.14
C SER A 315 17.92 4.18 -7.11
N PHE A 316 17.22 5.30 -7.01
CA PHE A 316 16.14 5.63 -7.95
C PHE A 316 16.50 6.85 -8.80
N ARG A 317 15.95 6.92 -10.01
CA ARG A 317 15.90 8.14 -10.79
C ARG A 317 14.65 8.92 -10.40
N GLY A 318 14.64 9.39 -9.14
CA GLY A 318 13.47 10.02 -8.54
C GLY A 318 13.26 11.47 -8.99
N MET A 319 12.03 11.97 -8.84
CA MET A 319 11.64 13.33 -9.23
C MET A 319 12.47 14.39 -8.48
N GLY A 320 12.84 14.16 -7.24
CA GLY A 320 13.74 15.04 -6.48
C GLY A 320 15.11 15.16 -7.15
N SER A 321 15.72 14.04 -7.57
CA SER A 321 17.00 14.04 -8.30
C SER A 321 16.89 14.79 -9.62
N VAL A 322 15.81 14.57 -10.37
CA VAL A 322 15.53 15.27 -11.63
C VAL A 322 15.41 16.78 -11.41
N CYS A 323 14.63 17.19 -10.43
CA CYS A 323 14.44 18.61 -10.11
C CYS A 323 15.76 19.27 -9.67
N LYS A 324 16.60 18.59 -8.89
CA LYS A 324 17.92 19.11 -8.50
C LYS A 324 18.83 19.36 -9.71
N GLU A 325 18.84 18.47 -10.68
CA GLU A 325 19.61 18.67 -11.93
C GLU A 325 19.13 19.88 -12.73
N LEU A 326 17.86 20.27 -12.59
CA LEU A 326 17.28 21.48 -13.16
C LEU A 326 17.48 22.74 -12.28
N GLY A 327 18.19 22.62 -11.15
CA GLY A 327 18.49 23.71 -10.22
C GLY A 327 17.40 24.03 -9.21
N TYR A 328 16.47 23.12 -8.96
CA TYR A 328 15.45 23.29 -7.92
C TYR A 328 16.00 22.91 -6.54
N ALA A 329 15.66 23.68 -5.52
CA ALA A 329 15.73 23.24 -4.13
C ALA A 329 14.56 22.26 -3.88
N THR A 330 14.82 21.15 -3.19
CA THR A 330 13.84 20.08 -3.04
C THR A 330 13.46 19.86 -1.59
N ALA A 331 12.17 19.74 -1.31
CA ALA A 331 11.64 19.49 0.02
C ALA A 331 10.43 18.55 0.01
N MET A 332 10.29 17.77 1.08
CA MET A 332 9.11 16.99 1.38
C MET A 332 8.56 17.38 2.74
N VAL A 333 7.26 17.57 2.85
CA VAL A 333 6.56 17.89 4.11
C VAL A 333 5.59 16.76 4.40
N ILE A 334 5.73 16.13 5.58
CA ILE A 334 4.93 14.98 5.97
C ILE A 334 4.23 15.21 7.32
N PRO A 335 3.04 14.63 7.53
CA PRO A 335 2.30 14.76 8.79
C PRO A 335 2.78 13.81 9.88
N THR A 336 3.59 12.80 9.52
CA THR A 336 3.98 11.68 10.38
C THR A 336 5.43 11.78 10.84
N GLY A 337 5.86 10.87 11.71
CA GLY A 337 7.28 10.71 12.08
C GLY A 337 8.13 10.30 10.87
N LYS A 338 9.37 10.80 10.81
CA LYS A 338 10.30 10.51 9.70
C LYS A 338 10.65 9.03 9.52
N HIS A 339 10.42 8.21 10.54
CA HIS A 339 10.65 6.76 10.50
C HIS A 339 9.47 5.98 9.92
N VAL A 340 8.26 6.56 9.93
CA VAL A 340 7.05 5.92 9.41
C VAL A 340 7.23 5.64 7.92
N TRP A 341 6.99 4.40 7.49
CA TRP A 341 7.21 3.96 6.12
C TRP A 341 8.58 4.34 5.55
N HIS A 342 9.63 4.32 6.39
CA HIS A 342 10.99 4.71 5.99
C HIS A 342 11.08 6.08 5.30
N GLN A 343 10.23 7.05 5.66
CA GLN A 343 10.14 8.33 4.97
C GLN A 343 11.49 9.05 4.86
N ASN A 344 12.35 8.95 5.89
CA ASN A 344 13.68 9.56 5.83
C ASN A 344 14.55 8.96 4.73
N ASP A 345 14.56 7.64 4.62
CA ASP A 345 15.39 6.91 3.67
C ASP A 345 14.81 7.03 2.25
N MET A 346 13.49 6.92 2.11
CA MET A 346 12.81 7.08 0.84
C MET A 346 12.90 8.51 0.29
N CYS A 347 12.85 9.53 1.15
CA CYS A 347 13.08 10.92 0.76
C CYS A 347 14.47 11.08 0.11
N GLN A 348 15.51 10.48 0.70
CA GLN A 348 16.86 10.46 0.13
C GLN A 348 16.91 9.66 -1.18
N ALA A 349 16.27 8.49 -1.23
CA ALA A 349 16.21 7.64 -2.42
C ALA A 349 15.52 8.35 -3.61
N TYR A 350 14.52 9.18 -3.35
CA TYR A 350 13.88 10.02 -4.36
C TYR A 350 14.73 11.24 -4.78
N GLY A 351 15.82 11.50 -4.07
CA GLY A 351 16.73 12.62 -4.30
C GLY A 351 16.25 13.94 -3.72
N ILE A 352 15.40 13.93 -2.69
CA ILE A 352 14.90 15.13 -2.02
C ILE A 352 15.85 15.50 -0.88
N ASP A 353 16.24 16.80 -0.77
CA ASP A 353 17.26 17.26 0.15
C ASP A 353 16.74 17.48 1.59
N SER A 354 15.50 17.94 1.71
CA SER A 354 14.95 18.36 3.00
C SER A 354 13.65 17.63 3.32
N LEU A 355 13.58 17.01 4.50
CA LEU A 355 12.37 16.38 5.02
C LEU A 355 11.90 17.11 6.27
N TYR A 356 10.73 17.73 6.18
CA TYR A 356 10.03 18.39 7.29
C TYR A 356 8.89 17.49 7.77
N ASN A 357 8.71 17.42 9.09
CA ASN A 357 7.58 16.72 9.67
C ASN A 357 6.84 17.60 10.68
N THR A 358 5.53 17.42 10.77
CA THR A 358 4.66 18.29 11.57
C THR A 358 4.05 17.57 12.78
N VAL A 359 4.65 16.44 13.19
CA VAL A 359 4.18 15.70 14.36
C VAL A 359 4.19 16.58 15.61
N LYS A 360 3.00 16.90 16.09
CA LYS A 360 2.79 17.56 17.38
C LYS A 360 1.62 16.87 18.07
N HIS A 361 1.82 16.42 19.30
CA HIS A 361 0.74 15.83 20.08
C HIS A 361 -0.44 16.79 20.23
N GLY A 362 -1.64 16.33 19.88
CA GLY A 362 -2.91 17.06 20.04
C GLY A 362 -3.20 18.16 19.01
N GLN A 363 -2.48 18.22 17.89
CA GLN A 363 -2.79 19.13 16.78
C GLN A 363 -3.36 18.37 15.57
N ASP A 364 -4.19 19.08 14.78
CA ASP A 364 -4.69 18.56 13.53
C ASP A 364 -3.58 18.53 12.48
N TYR A 365 -3.35 17.36 11.92
CA TYR A 365 -2.18 17.10 11.10
C TYR A 365 -2.21 17.88 9.78
N ASP A 366 -3.34 17.95 9.06
CA ASP A 366 -3.38 18.68 7.78
C ASP A 366 -3.36 20.20 7.96
N GLU A 367 -3.88 20.75 9.05
CA GLU A 367 -3.71 22.16 9.36
C GLU A 367 -2.23 22.49 9.53
N ALA A 368 -1.54 21.76 10.39
CA ALA A 368 -0.11 21.96 10.64
C ALA A 368 0.75 21.66 9.41
N LEU A 369 0.34 20.66 8.61
CA LEU A 369 0.99 20.28 7.36
C LEU A 369 0.94 21.42 6.34
N ILE A 370 -0.22 21.99 6.12
CA ILE A 370 -0.41 23.10 5.18
C ILE A 370 0.32 24.36 5.67
N ASP A 371 0.27 24.68 6.97
CA ASP A 371 1.04 25.78 7.54
C ASP A 371 2.56 25.60 7.33
N SER A 372 3.05 24.39 7.54
CA SER A 372 4.46 24.06 7.31
C SER A 372 4.80 24.13 5.81
N THR A 373 3.93 23.66 4.93
CA THR A 373 4.12 23.74 3.49
C THR A 373 4.20 25.20 3.02
N ILE A 374 3.31 26.06 3.51
CA ILE A 374 3.35 27.50 3.22
C ILE A 374 4.65 28.13 3.75
N HIS A 375 5.10 27.73 4.95
CA HIS A 375 6.35 28.21 5.51
C HIS A 375 7.56 27.82 4.65
N VAL A 376 7.63 26.57 4.21
CA VAL A 376 8.70 26.06 3.32
C VAL A 376 8.67 26.78 1.98
N LEU A 377 7.51 26.96 1.35
CA LEU A 377 7.33 27.73 0.12
C LEU A 377 7.87 29.16 0.28
N ASN A 378 7.55 29.84 1.36
CA ASN A 378 8.03 31.19 1.63
C ASN A 378 9.56 31.24 1.84
N SER A 379 10.14 30.21 2.46
CA SER A 379 11.60 30.12 2.65
C SER A 379 12.36 29.93 1.33
N TYR A 380 11.69 29.43 0.28
CA TYR A 380 12.23 29.18 -1.05
C TYR A 380 11.80 30.26 -2.08
N LYS A 381 11.13 31.33 -1.67
CA LYS A 381 10.55 32.36 -2.56
C LYS A 381 11.51 32.90 -3.64
N ASN A 382 12.81 32.93 -3.37
CA ASN A 382 13.82 33.43 -4.30
C ASN A 382 14.62 32.32 -5.01
N LYS A 383 14.12 31.09 -4.98
CA LYS A 383 14.76 29.91 -5.59
C LYS A 383 13.68 29.11 -6.31
N ARG A 384 14.05 28.45 -7.41
CA ARG A 384 13.20 27.39 -7.94
C ARG A 384 13.03 26.30 -6.89
N SER A 385 11.82 25.82 -6.68
CA SER A 385 11.53 24.82 -5.67
C SER A 385 10.66 23.67 -6.18
N PHE A 386 11.02 22.45 -5.80
CA PHE A 386 10.15 21.27 -5.88
C PHE A 386 9.75 20.88 -4.48
N ILE A 387 8.47 21.02 -4.17
CA ILE A 387 7.93 20.72 -2.84
C ILE A 387 6.83 19.68 -2.99
N THR A 388 6.98 18.55 -2.30
CA THR A 388 5.91 17.57 -2.16
C THR A 388 5.36 17.60 -0.74
N THR A 389 4.05 17.56 -0.60
CA THR A 389 3.36 17.49 0.69
C THR A 389 2.37 16.32 0.68
N ILE A 390 2.34 15.57 1.78
CA ILE A 390 1.52 14.35 1.90
C ILE A 390 0.49 14.59 3.00
N THR A 391 -0.80 14.49 2.66
CA THR A 391 -1.89 14.72 3.62
C THR A 391 -2.24 13.46 4.41
N ILE A 392 -3.12 13.55 5.41
CA ILE A 392 -3.50 12.40 6.24
C ILE A 392 -4.93 12.44 6.76
N SER A 393 -5.64 13.55 6.66
CA SER A 393 -6.95 13.72 7.31
C SER A 393 -7.99 12.68 6.91
N THR A 394 -7.92 12.19 5.69
CA THR A 394 -8.81 11.18 5.12
C THR A 394 -8.35 9.74 5.33
N HIS A 395 -7.30 9.53 6.15
CA HIS A 395 -6.87 8.18 6.52
C HIS A 395 -7.88 7.50 7.45
N THR A 396 -8.22 6.24 7.15
CA THR A 396 -9.07 5.43 8.03
C THR A 396 -8.41 5.21 9.40
N PRO A 397 -9.18 5.10 10.49
CA PRO A 397 -10.64 4.99 10.61
C PRO A 397 -11.39 6.32 10.74
N TYR A 398 -10.90 7.43 10.21
CA TYR A 398 -11.46 8.78 10.25
C TYR A 398 -11.62 9.34 11.68
N SER A 399 -10.72 8.96 12.59
CA SER A 399 -10.72 9.43 13.98
C SER A 399 -10.39 10.92 14.08
N HIS A 400 -10.75 11.55 15.20
CA HIS A 400 -10.36 12.94 15.48
C HIS A 400 -8.85 13.13 15.66
N HIS A 401 -8.11 12.02 15.75
CA HIS A 401 -6.66 12.04 15.90
C HIS A 401 -5.96 12.68 14.68
N PHE A 402 -6.47 12.47 13.47
CA PHE A 402 -5.87 12.98 12.25
C PHE A 402 -6.45 14.31 11.76
N SER A 403 -7.65 14.69 12.21
CA SER A 403 -8.28 15.96 11.82
C SER A 403 -9.45 16.33 12.73
N LYS A 404 -9.79 17.62 12.77
CA LYS A 404 -11.09 18.10 13.24
C LYS A 404 -12.11 17.96 12.14
N ARG A 405 -13.38 17.87 12.50
CA ARG A 405 -14.45 18.04 11.53
C ARG A 405 -14.89 19.51 11.52
N LEU A 406 -15.10 20.05 10.34
CA LEU A 406 -15.73 21.37 10.15
C LEU A 406 -17.22 21.24 9.89
N ARG A 407 -17.65 20.08 9.41
CA ARG A 407 -19.03 19.73 9.11
C ARG A 407 -19.42 18.48 9.89
N ASP A 408 -20.70 18.32 10.14
CA ASP A 408 -21.35 17.16 10.73
C ASP A 408 -22.46 16.74 9.78
N TYR A 409 -22.12 15.89 8.80
CA TYR A 409 -23.05 15.47 7.75
C TYR A 409 -24.05 14.44 8.27
N GLN A 410 -25.34 14.62 7.87
CA GLN A 410 -26.46 13.80 8.33
C GLN A 410 -27.27 13.22 7.14
N ASP A 411 -26.78 13.32 5.94
CA ASP A 411 -27.48 12.89 4.72
C ASP A 411 -27.70 11.37 4.71
N LYS A 412 -28.97 10.97 4.75
CA LYS A 412 -29.38 9.56 4.82
C LYS A 412 -29.15 8.74 3.54
N HIS A 413 -28.74 9.39 2.46
CA HIS A 413 -28.37 8.69 1.21
C HIS A 413 -27.00 8.02 1.30
N PHE A 414 -26.19 8.40 2.30
CA PHE A 414 -24.85 7.85 2.50
C PHE A 414 -24.79 7.00 3.77
N VAL A 415 -23.91 5.99 3.78
CA VAL A 415 -23.64 5.21 4.99
C VAL A 415 -22.77 6.01 5.97
N GLU A 416 -22.82 5.70 7.25
CA GLU A 416 -22.09 6.42 8.31
C GLU A 416 -20.62 6.59 7.99
N GLN A 417 -19.97 5.58 7.45
CA GLN A 417 -18.55 5.59 7.12
C GLN A 417 -18.23 6.56 5.97
N GLN A 418 -19.11 6.69 4.97
CA GLN A 418 -19.01 7.70 3.92
C GLN A 418 -19.16 9.11 4.47
N LEU A 419 -20.11 9.32 5.38
CA LEU A 419 -20.29 10.62 6.02
C LEU A 419 -19.05 11.05 6.79
N LEU A 420 -18.48 10.16 7.58
CA LEU A 420 -17.21 10.41 8.30
C LEU A 420 -16.07 10.72 7.32
N TYR A 421 -15.95 9.98 6.23
CA TYR A 421 -14.97 10.25 5.18
C TYR A 421 -15.19 11.63 4.56
N PHE A 422 -16.41 11.98 4.21
CA PHE A 422 -16.74 13.30 3.64
C PHE A 422 -16.42 14.46 4.59
N GLU A 423 -16.64 14.28 5.90
CA GLU A 423 -16.24 15.27 6.91
C GLU A 423 -14.72 15.51 6.89
N ARG A 424 -13.92 14.46 6.73
CA ARG A 424 -12.45 14.56 6.67
C ARG A 424 -11.98 15.14 5.33
N ALA A 425 -12.61 14.75 4.24
CA ALA A 425 -12.35 15.33 2.92
C ALA A 425 -12.67 16.84 2.90
N ASN A 426 -13.78 17.27 3.52
CA ASN A 426 -14.13 18.69 3.67
C ASN A 426 -13.11 19.45 4.52
N TYR A 427 -12.62 18.84 5.60
CA TYR A 427 -11.57 19.45 6.43
C TYR A 427 -10.28 19.66 5.63
N PHE A 428 -9.81 18.64 4.92
CA PHE A 428 -8.63 18.77 4.03
C PHE A 428 -8.86 19.86 2.97
N ASP A 429 -10.02 19.85 2.31
CA ASP A 429 -10.37 20.81 1.25
C ASP A 429 -10.30 22.27 1.73
N PHE A 430 -10.75 22.54 2.95
CA PHE A 430 -10.62 23.84 3.57
C PHE A 430 -9.16 24.30 3.68
N HIS A 431 -8.27 23.40 4.14
CA HIS A 431 -6.85 23.71 4.27
C HIS A 431 -6.14 23.78 2.92
N LEU A 432 -6.57 23.01 1.93
CA LEU A 432 -6.13 23.16 0.54
C LEU A 432 -6.45 24.57 0.02
N GLY A 433 -7.66 25.08 0.29
CA GLY A 433 -8.02 26.47 -0.02
C GLY A 433 -7.05 27.47 0.57
N ARG A 434 -6.64 27.31 1.84
CA ARG A 434 -5.64 28.17 2.51
C ARG A 434 -4.27 28.13 1.79
N LEU A 435 -3.83 26.98 1.33
CA LEU A 435 -2.59 26.85 0.55
C LEU A 435 -2.68 27.66 -0.76
N ILE A 436 -3.78 27.51 -1.49
CA ILE A 436 -4.00 28.23 -2.76
C ILE A 436 -4.05 29.74 -2.54
N ASP A 437 -4.79 30.19 -1.52
CA ASP A 437 -4.87 31.60 -1.15
C ASP A 437 -3.49 32.18 -0.77
N ALA A 438 -2.66 31.41 -0.07
CA ALA A 438 -1.31 31.81 0.28
C ALA A 438 -0.42 31.98 -0.95
N LEU A 439 -0.52 31.09 -1.93
CA LEU A 439 0.23 31.18 -3.19
C LEU A 439 -0.15 32.43 -3.99
N HIS A 440 -1.44 32.77 -4.08
CA HIS A 440 -1.90 33.99 -4.69
C HIS A 440 -1.40 35.24 -3.94
N LYS A 441 -1.57 35.27 -2.62
CA LYS A 441 -1.15 36.40 -1.77
C LYS A 441 0.34 36.67 -1.83
N ASN A 442 1.16 35.62 -1.94
CA ASN A 442 2.61 35.73 -1.96
C ASN A 442 3.18 35.95 -3.37
N GLY A 443 2.33 36.00 -4.43
CA GLY A 443 2.73 36.15 -5.83
C GLY A 443 3.48 34.94 -6.37
N GLN A 444 3.28 33.76 -5.76
CA GLN A 444 3.91 32.51 -6.21
C GLN A 444 3.03 31.69 -7.17
N TRP A 445 1.75 32.06 -7.31
CA TRP A 445 0.80 31.34 -8.17
C TRP A 445 1.16 31.40 -9.64
N ASP A 446 1.53 32.59 -10.16
CA ASP A 446 1.60 32.87 -11.61
C ASP A 446 2.62 32.02 -12.36
N ASN A 447 3.68 31.56 -11.70
CA ASN A 447 4.69 30.69 -12.28
C ASN A 447 4.86 29.36 -11.49
N SER A 448 3.77 28.89 -10.90
CA SER A 448 3.71 27.58 -10.22
C SER A 448 3.03 26.54 -11.09
N LEU A 449 3.62 25.35 -11.14
CA LEU A 449 3.02 24.11 -11.61
C LEU A 449 2.56 23.33 -10.37
N ILE A 450 1.26 23.20 -10.19
CA ILE A 450 0.66 22.55 -9.01
C ILE A 450 0.00 21.25 -9.47
N ILE A 451 0.41 20.15 -8.86
CA ILE A 451 -0.12 18.81 -9.09
C ILE A 451 -0.87 18.38 -7.83
N LEU A 452 -2.16 18.12 -7.97
CA LEU A 452 -3.01 17.56 -6.94
C LEU A 452 -3.40 16.16 -7.39
N ALA A 453 -2.87 15.15 -6.71
CA ALA A 453 -3.14 13.75 -7.04
C ALA A 453 -3.37 12.94 -5.77
N SER A 454 -4.33 12.03 -5.79
CA SER A 454 -4.51 11.10 -4.68
C SER A 454 -3.49 9.97 -4.74
N ASP A 455 -3.04 9.53 -3.57
CA ASP A 455 -2.11 8.41 -3.46
C ASP A 455 -2.78 7.06 -3.75
N HIS A 456 -4.02 6.86 -3.30
CA HIS A 456 -4.84 5.69 -3.58
C HIS A 456 -6.33 5.97 -3.34
N HIS A 457 -7.17 4.97 -3.60
CA HIS A 457 -8.59 4.98 -3.26
C HIS A 457 -8.80 4.57 -1.80
N ASP A 458 -9.94 4.94 -1.22
CA ASP A 458 -10.36 4.41 0.07
C ASP A 458 -10.73 2.92 -0.05
N GLY A 459 -10.26 2.10 0.91
CA GLY A 459 -10.46 0.65 0.88
C GLY A 459 -11.68 0.16 1.65
N ASP A 460 -12.31 1.01 2.48
CA ASP A 460 -13.28 0.56 3.47
C ASP A 460 -14.71 0.42 2.93
N TRP A 461 -15.08 1.22 1.93
CA TRP A 461 -16.46 1.25 1.42
C TRP A 461 -16.58 1.30 -0.11
N THR A 462 -15.46 1.27 -0.84
CA THR A 462 -15.45 1.26 -2.30
C THR A 462 -14.94 -0.04 -2.88
N ASP A 463 -15.54 -0.43 -4.00
CA ASP A 463 -15.01 -1.51 -4.82
C ASP A 463 -13.73 -1.04 -5.53
N ARG A 464 -12.64 -1.73 -5.27
CA ARG A 464 -11.31 -1.42 -5.82
C ARG A 464 -11.28 -1.32 -7.35
N GLU A 465 -12.07 -2.13 -8.03
CA GLU A 465 -12.12 -2.15 -9.50
C GLU A 465 -12.77 -0.89 -10.06
N HIS A 466 -13.76 -0.34 -9.37
CA HIS A 466 -14.54 0.81 -9.81
C HIS A 466 -14.09 2.13 -9.18
N ALA A 467 -13.31 2.10 -8.11
CA ALA A 467 -12.79 3.29 -7.46
C ALA A 467 -11.91 4.12 -8.41
N ARG A 468 -12.10 5.42 -8.41
CA ARG A 468 -11.31 6.37 -9.21
C ARG A 468 -10.79 7.48 -8.31
N ILE A 469 -9.59 7.94 -8.64
CA ILE A 469 -8.88 8.99 -7.92
C ILE A 469 -8.64 10.20 -8.85
N PRO A 470 -8.59 11.42 -8.30
CA PRO A 470 -8.41 12.63 -9.11
C PRO A 470 -6.93 12.89 -9.45
N LEU A 471 -6.73 13.47 -10.64
CA LEU A 471 -5.51 14.18 -11.02
C LEU A 471 -5.88 15.56 -11.54
N ILE A 472 -5.37 16.60 -10.89
CA ILE A 472 -5.59 17.99 -11.30
C ILE A 472 -4.22 18.65 -11.44
N ILE A 473 -3.93 19.25 -12.60
CA ILE A 473 -2.73 20.03 -12.84
C ILE A 473 -3.15 21.46 -13.10
N THR A 474 -2.75 22.37 -12.22
CA THR A 474 -3.18 23.77 -12.17
C THR A 474 -2.00 24.71 -11.84
N GLY A 475 -2.30 25.96 -11.51
CA GLY A 475 -1.34 27.02 -11.29
C GLY A 475 -1.23 27.96 -12.50
N GLY A 476 -0.42 29.01 -12.39
CA GLY A 476 -0.26 29.99 -13.47
C GLY A 476 0.71 29.55 -14.57
N PHE A 477 1.49 28.49 -14.34
CA PHE A 477 2.37 27.91 -15.38
C PHE A 477 1.52 27.34 -16.52
N LYS A 478 1.85 27.74 -17.77
CA LYS A 478 1.06 27.33 -18.94
C LYS A 478 1.38 25.92 -19.39
N LEU A 479 0.36 25.08 -19.43
CA LEU A 479 0.47 23.72 -19.97
C LEU A 479 0.41 23.72 -21.51
N PRO A 480 1.04 22.73 -22.18
CA PRO A 480 0.99 22.58 -23.63
C PRO A 480 -0.40 22.25 -24.16
N VAL A 481 -1.24 21.69 -23.33
CA VAL A 481 -2.61 21.27 -23.65
C VAL A 481 -3.53 21.64 -22.49
N GLN A 482 -4.69 22.22 -22.80
CA GLN A 482 -5.75 22.45 -21.85
C GLN A 482 -6.86 21.41 -22.11
N LYS A 483 -7.17 20.58 -21.10
CA LYS A 483 -8.10 19.47 -21.28
C LYS A 483 -8.71 19.00 -19.96
N HIS A 484 -10.04 18.93 -19.93
CA HIS A 484 -10.76 18.12 -18.95
C HIS A 484 -10.90 16.70 -19.52
N ASP A 485 -9.97 15.83 -19.15
CA ASP A 485 -9.86 14.49 -19.74
C ASP A 485 -10.74 13.50 -18.97
N LYS A 486 -11.58 12.78 -19.69
CA LYS A 486 -12.44 11.73 -19.13
C LYS A 486 -11.95 10.32 -19.45
N THR A 487 -10.86 10.21 -20.22
CA THR A 487 -10.28 8.89 -20.52
C THR A 487 -9.62 8.31 -19.28
N GLN A 488 -9.65 6.99 -19.14
CA GLN A 488 -8.96 6.34 -18.04
C GLN A 488 -7.45 6.53 -18.15
N ILE A 489 -6.87 7.07 -17.11
CA ILE A 489 -5.42 7.24 -16.92
C ILE A 489 -4.95 6.45 -15.68
N TYR A 490 -3.66 6.40 -15.45
CA TYR A 490 -3.04 5.63 -14.38
C TYR A 490 -1.99 6.47 -13.64
N GLN A 491 -1.71 6.12 -12.39
CA GLN A 491 -0.76 6.86 -11.56
C GLN A 491 0.64 6.91 -12.19
N THR A 492 1.10 5.83 -12.81
CA THR A 492 2.39 5.78 -13.52
C THR A 492 2.52 6.79 -14.65
N ASP A 493 1.41 7.30 -15.20
CA ASP A 493 1.41 8.28 -16.30
C ASP A 493 1.91 9.66 -15.84
N VAL A 494 1.78 9.98 -14.54
CA VAL A 494 2.10 11.29 -13.99
C VAL A 494 3.60 11.60 -14.06
N TYR A 495 4.46 10.65 -13.65
CA TYR A 495 5.92 10.85 -13.68
C TYR A 495 6.42 11.21 -15.08
N LEU A 496 6.05 10.43 -16.09
CA LEU A 496 6.47 10.68 -17.48
C LEU A 496 5.94 12.03 -18.01
N THR A 497 4.70 12.37 -17.65
CA THR A 497 4.09 13.66 -18.00
C THR A 497 4.87 14.83 -17.40
N LEU A 498 5.26 14.73 -16.12
CA LEU A 498 6.06 15.77 -15.45
C LEU A 498 7.46 15.92 -16.08
N LEU A 499 8.11 14.81 -16.46
CA LEU A 499 9.37 14.89 -17.20
C LEU A 499 9.22 15.66 -18.52
N GLY A 500 8.10 15.47 -19.22
CA GLY A 500 7.77 16.22 -20.43
C GLY A 500 7.63 17.72 -20.15
N LEU A 501 6.81 18.08 -19.13
CA LEU A 501 6.56 19.48 -18.75
C LEU A 501 7.82 20.20 -18.25
N LEU A 502 8.75 19.50 -17.64
CA LEU A 502 10.02 20.03 -17.16
C LEU A 502 11.14 19.96 -18.20
N HIS A 503 10.82 19.61 -19.45
CA HIS A 503 11.77 19.50 -20.57
C HIS A 503 12.96 18.57 -20.31
N VAL A 504 12.76 17.54 -19.48
CA VAL A 504 13.83 16.61 -19.08
C VAL A 504 14.18 15.67 -20.21
N ASP A 505 15.46 15.69 -20.62
CA ASP A 505 16.02 14.74 -21.58
C ASP A 505 16.89 13.72 -20.83
N GLN A 506 16.31 12.58 -20.50
CA GLN A 506 16.98 11.46 -19.84
C GLN A 506 16.52 10.12 -20.44
N SER A 507 17.38 9.08 -20.31
CA SER A 507 17.06 7.74 -20.80
C SER A 507 15.89 7.11 -20.05
N TRP A 508 15.88 7.19 -18.72
CA TRP A 508 14.79 6.71 -17.91
C TRP A 508 13.60 7.67 -17.91
N ARG A 509 12.46 7.17 -18.34
CA ARG A 509 11.22 7.97 -18.43
C ARG A 509 10.02 7.30 -17.75
N GLY A 510 10.24 6.28 -16.93
CA GLY A 510 9.17 5.54 -16.25
C GLY A 510 8.41 4.56 -17.16
N VAL A 511 7.48 3.83 -16.54
CA VAL A 511 6.67 2.80 -17.22
C VAL A 511 5.29 3.31 -17.67
N GLY A 512 4.94 4.55 -17.34
CA GLY A 512 3.66 5.18 -17.69
C GLY A 512 3.61 5.72 -19.12
N LYS A 513 2.54 6.45 -19.42
CA LYS A 513 2.31 7.18 -20.67
C LYS A 513 2.35 8.68 -20.42
N ASP A 514 2.97 9.45 -21.29
CA ASP A 514 2.86 10.92 -21.24
C ASP A 514 1.44 11.35 -21.68
N LEU A 515 0.71 11.99 -20.80
CA LEU A 515 -0.70 12.35 -20.99
C LEU A 515 -0.89 13.44 -22.08
N PHE A 516 0.11 14.26 -22.29
CA PHE A 516 0.06 15.35 -23.28
C PHE A 516 0.67 14.98 -24.63
N ASN A 517 1.29 13.81 -24.71
CA ASN A 517 1.92 13.34 -25.93
C ASN A 517 1.07 12.27 -26.64
N PRO A 518 0.42 12.60 -27.77
CA PRO A 518 -0.42 11.64 -28.49
C PRO A 518 0.38 10.46 -29.08
N LYS A 519 1.71 10.58 -29.21
CA LYS A 519 2.60 9.52 -29.69
C LYS A 519 3.06 8.59 -28.57
N SER A 520 2.82 8.93 -27.33
CA SER A 520 3.20 8.10 -26.19
C SER A 520 2.30 6.86 -26.08
N HIS A 521 2.89 5.69 -25.98
CA HIS A 521 2.17 4.43 -25.91
C HIS A 521 2.18 3.88 -24.46
N ARG A 522 1.09 3.25 -24.09
CA ARG A 522 0.94 2.59 -22.81
C ARG A 522 1.53 1.19 -22.88
N LEU A 523 2.37 0.85 -21.91
CA LEU A 523 2.80 -0.54 -21.72
C LEU A 523 1.64 -1.38 -21.19
N SER A 524 1.64 -2.67 -21.50
CA SER A 524 0.71 -3.60 -20.85
C SER A 524 0.98 -3.70 -19.34
N PRO A 525 -0.02 -4.03 -18.51
CA PRO A 525 0.18 -4.20 -17.06
C PRO A 525 1.34 -5.16 -16.72
N LYS A 526 1.46 -6.25 -17.49
CA LYS A 526 2.53 -7.24 -17.31
C LYS A 526 3.93 -6.66 -17.62
N GLU A 527 4.04 -5.83 -18.65
CA GLU A 527 5.32 -5.18 -18.99
C GLU A 527 5.69 -4.11 -17.97
N LYS A 528 4.74 -3.28 -17.53
CA LYS A 528 4.96 -2.31 -16.46
C LYS A 528 5.54 -2.99 -15.22
N GLN A 529 4.90 -4.08 -14.77
CA GLN A 529 5.33 -4.81 -13.59
C GLN A 529 6.71 -5.42 -13.78
N ARG A 530 6.95 -6.09 -14.93
CA ARG A 530 8.25 -6.69 -15.23
C ARG A 530 9.39 -5.66 -15.19
N ILE A 531 9.21 -4.50 -15.81
CA ILE A 531 10.23 -3.44 -15.82
C ILE A 531 10.44 -2.89 -14.40
N SER A 532 9.37 -2.71 -13.63
CA SER A 532 9.44 -2.25 -12.25
C SER A 532 10.20 -3.24 -11.36
N ASP A 533 9.90 -4.54 -11.47
CA ASP A 533 10.61 -5.59 -10.73
C ASP A 533 12.09 -5.64 -11.11
N ILE A 534 12.45 -5.48 -12.41
CA ILE A 534 13.86 -5.36 -12.83
C ILE A 534 14.54 -4.19 -12.12
N VAL A 535 13.92 -3.00 -12.12
CA VAL A 535 14.50 -1.82 -11.48
C VAL A 535 14.72 -2.05 -9.98
N LEU A 536 13.77 -2.66 -9.31
CA LEU A 536 13.82 -2.92 -7.87
C LEU A 536 14.82 -4.02 -7.52
N GLU A 537 14.68 -5.20 -8.12
CA GLU A 537 15.48 -6.38 -7.77
C GLU A 537 16.96 -6.25 -8.12
N THR A 538 17.30 -5.50 -9.18
CA THR A 538 18.68 -5.34 -9.63
C THR A 538 19.33 -4.05 -9.15
N ASP A 539 18.62 -3.21 -8.38
CA ASP A 539 19.05 -1.85 -8.06
C ASP A 539 19.60 -1.14 -9.32
N TRP A 540 18.74 -1.08 -10.37
CA TRP A 540 19.14 -0.79 -11.75
C TRP A 540 20.00 0.46 -11.89
N PHE A 541 19.71 1.50 -11.11
CA PHE A 541 20.40 2.80 -11.20
C PHE A 541 21.62 2.91 -10.30
N LYS A 542 21.96 1.86 -9.54
CA LYS A 542 23.20 1.82 -8.76
C LYS A 542 24.40 1.84 -9.71
N LYS A 543 25.28 2.79 -9.49
CA LYS A 543 26.53 2.98 -10.26
C LYS A 543 27.60 1.97 -9.85
#